data_a63b02efe9dd1e34943f2bccfea65ca3
#
_entry.id   a63b02efe9dd1e34943f2bccfea65ca3
#
_cell.length_a   1.000
_cell.length_b   1.000
_cell.length_c   1.000
_cell.angle_alpha   90.00
_cell.angle_beta   90.00
_cell.angle_gamma   90.00
#
_symmetry.space_group_name_H-M   'P 1'
#
loop_
_entity.id
_entity.type
_entity.pdbx_description
1 polymer ?
#
loop_
_entity_poly.entity_id
_entity_poly.type
_entity_poly.pdbx_seq_one_letter_code
_entity_poly.pdbx_strand_id
1 'polypeptide(L)'
;VLSSNRTRRATIKARSIATRAAARIARRGAGTLASHAMAQGLSHRDAASMVGTLRKVAARLGVSGTIGRIHAGRRMRDCARYTPQQVAVIALSYKPRKPAYRIVAARLALAA
;
A
#
# COMPACT_ATOMS: atom_id res chain seq x y z
N VAL A 1 3.63 6.79 -31.91
CA VAL A 1 4.58 7.66 -31.19
C VAL A 1 3.94 8.28 -29.95
N LEU A 2 2.75 8.88 -30.09
CA LEU A 2 2.04 9.49 -28.96
C LEU A 2 1.63 8.46 -27.89
N SER A 3 1.17 7.27 -28.30
CA SER A 3 0.81 6.20 -27.39
C SER A 3 2.04 5.67 -26.62
N SER A 4 3.19 5.56 -27.32
CA SER A 4 4.47 5.17 -26.69
C SER A 4 4.90 6.18 -25.63
N ASN A 5 4.78 7.48 -25.89
CA ASN A 5 5.11 8.53 -24.94
C ASN A 5 4.19 8.54 -23.74
N ARG A 6 2.90 8.32 -23.94
CA ARG A 6 1.92 8.18 -22.84
C ARG A 6 2.26 7.00 -21.95
N THR A 7 2.60 5.86 -22.54
CA THR A 7 3.00 4.65 -21.81
C THR A 7 4.25 4.89 -20.99
N ARG A 8 5.26 5.54 -21.57
CA ARG A 8 6.50 5.90 -20.84
C ARG A 8 6.20 6.83 -19.64
N ARG A 9 5.41 7.87 -19.85
CA ARG A 9 5.02 8.80 -18.78
C ARG A 9 4.27 8.10 -17.67
N ALA A 10 3.32 7.23 -18.01
CA ALA A 10 2.56 6.45 -17.04
C ALA A 10 3.49 5.51 -16.24
N THR A 11 4.44 4.86 -16.88
CA THR A 11 5.43 3.99 -16.22
C THR A 11 6.32 4.77 -15.27
N ILE A 12 6.83 5.92 -15.70
CA ILE A 12 7.68 6.78 -14.85
C ILE A 12 6.88 7.27 -13.65
N LYS A 13 5.64 7.71 -13.85
CA LYS A 13 4.76 8.16 -12.77
C LYS A 13 4.50 7.05 -11.75
N ALA A 14 4.18 5.85 -12.23
CA ALA A 14 3.94 4.70 -11.37
C ALA A 14 5.18 4.34 -10.54
N ARG A 15 6.36 4.32 -11.14
CA ARG A 15 7.63 4.10 -10.44
C ARG A 15 7.92 5.18 -9.40
N SER A 16 7.64 6.44 -9.73
CA SER A 16 7.82 7.57 -8.82
C SER A 16 6.91 7.44 -7.58
N ILE A 17 5.64 7.08 -7.77
CA ILE A 17 4.70 6.85 -6.69
C ILE A 17 5.19 5.73 -5.77
N ALA A 18 5.60 4.60 -6.35
CA ALA A 18 6.10 3.44 -5.61
C ALA A 18 7.38 3.78 -4.83
N THR A 19 8.32 4.48 -5.44
CA THR A 19 9.58 4.90 -4.83
C THR A 19 9.34 5.83 -3.65
N ARG A 20 8.43 6.80 -3.79
CA ARG A 20 8.08 7.74 -2.72
C ARG A 20 7.40 7.03 -1.56
N ALA A 21 6.49 6.11 -1.83
CA ALA A 21 5.81 5.33 -0.80
C ALA A 21 6.82 4.48 -0.02
N ALA A 22 7.71 3.77 -0.70
CA ALA A 22 8.76 2.97 -0.09
C ALA A 22 9.70 3.83 0.77
N ALA A 23 10.07 5.02 0.29
CA ALA A 23 10.93 5.93 1.03
C ALA A 23 10.27 6.44 2.32
N ARG A 24 8.97 6.74 2.28
CA ARG A 24 8.22 7.14 3.50
C ARG A 24 8.21 6.03 4.53
N ILE A 25 7.96 4.80 4.10
CA ILE A 25 7.96 3.63 4.98
C ILE A 25 9.35 3.43 5.60
N ALA A 26 10.40 3.50 4.79
CA ALA A 26 11.78 3.33 5.26
C ALA A 26 12.17 4.39 6.31
N ARG A 27 11.79 5.65 6.08
CA ARG A 27 12.12 6.75 7.01
C ARG A 27 11.38 6.64 8.34
N ARG A 28 10.13 6.19 8.34
CA ARG A 28 9.27 6.14 9.52
C ARG A 28 9.24 4.78 10.19
N GLY A 29 9.72 3.75 9.52
CA GLY A 29 9.62 2.36 9.96
C GLY A 29 8.21 1.78 9.87
N ALA A 30 7.24 2.56 9.42
CA ALA A 30 5.84 2.16 9.28
C ALA A 30 5.15 3.04 8.23
N GLY A 31 4.05 2.55 7.69
CA GLY A 31 3.24 3.28 6.73
C GLY A 31 1.79 2.84 6.77
N THR A 32 0.91 3.64 6.14
CA THR A 32 -0.49 3.25 5.98
C THR A 32 -0.58 2.02 5.08
N LEU A 33 -1.67 1.27 5.16
CA LEU A 33 -1.90 0.12 4.27
C LEU A 33 -1.85 0.54 2.80
N ALA A 34 -2.40 1.71 2.47
CA ALA A 34 -2.32 2.26 1.11
C ALA A 34 -0.87 2.51 0.68
N SER A 35 -0.03 3.06 1.54
CA SER A 35 1.39 3.29 1.25
C SER A 35 2.14 1.99 0.99
N HIS A 36 1.89 0.94 1.77
CA HIS A 36 2.47 -0.38 1.54
C HIS A 36 2.05 -0.97 0.20
N ALA A 37 0.78 -0.84 -0.17
CA ALA A 37 0.28 -1.31 -1.46
C ALA A 37 0.90 -0.52 -2.63
N MET A 38 0.99 0.79 -2.51
CA MET A 38 1.61 1.65 -3.54
C MET A 38 3.10 1.38 -3.70
N ALA A 39 3.80 1.09 -2.61
CA ALA A 39 5.22 0.72 -2.65
C ALA A 39 5.45 -0.55 -3.48
N GLN A 40 4.46 -1.42 -3.59
CA GLN A 40 4.51 -2.63 -4.42
C GLN A 40 4.02 -2.41 -5.86
N GLY A 41 3.70 -1.19 -6.24
CA GLY A 41 3.40 -0.82 -7.61
C GLY A 41 1.94 -0.55 -7.93
N LEU A 42 1.02 -0.61 -6.96
CA LEU A 42 -0.38 -0.26 -7.21
C LEU A 42 -0.58 1.25 -7.33
N SER A 43 -1.53 1.65 -8.18
CA SER A 43 -1.99 3.03 -8.27
C SER A 43 -2.75 3.43 -6.98
N HIS A 44 -2.96 4.72 -6.77
CA HIS A 44 -3.78 5.21 -5.66
C HIS A 44 -5.16 4.58 -5.65
N ARG A 45 -5.78 4.44 -6.81
CA ARG A 45 -7.12 3.85 -6.95
C ARG A 45 -7.16 2.39 -6.53
N ASP A 46 -6.23 1.59 -7.02
CA ASP A 46 -6.15 0.17 -6.71
C ASP A 46 -5.76 -0.06 -5.25
N ALA A 47 -4.84 0.74 -4.74
CA ALA A 47 -4.48 0.70 -3.32
C ALA A 47 -5.69 1.01 -2.43
N ALA A 48 -6.49 2.03 -2.76
CA ALA A 48 -7.70 2.37 -2.02
C ALA A 48 -8.71 1.22 -2.02
N SER A 49 -8.88 0.54 -3.15
CA SER A 49 -9.75 -0.64 -3.24
C SER A 49 -9.28 -1.79 -2.36
N MET A 50 -7.97 -2.01 -2.29
CA MET A 50 -7.36 -3.09 -1.51
C MET A 50 -7.41 -2.84 0.00
N VAL A 51 -7.27 -1.58 0.42
CA VAL A 51 -7.18 -1.17 1.83
C VAL A 51 -8.39 -1.61 2.66
N GLY A 52 -9.60 -1.49 2.11
CA GLY A 52 -10.81 -1.88 2.82
C GLY A 52 -10.77 -3.35 3.28
N THR A 53 -10.35 -4.25 2.39
CA THR A 53 -10.21 -5.67 2.71
C THR A 53 -9.04 -5.93 3.64
N LEU A 54 -7.91 -5.26 3.45
CA LEU A 54 -6.75 -5.39 4.35
C LEU A 54 -7.10 -4.98 5.78
N ARG A 55 -7.88 -3.92 5.97
CA ARG A 55 -8.35 -3.49 7.29
C ARG A 55 -9.21 -4.56 7.97
N LYS A 56 -10.11 -5.20 7.22
CA LYS A 56 -10.95 -6.29 7.74
C LYS A 56 -10.09 -7.47 8.17
N VAL A 57 -9.10 -7.83 7.38
CA VAL A 57 -8.18 -8.91 7.71
C VAL A 57 -7.36 -8.57 8.96
N ALA A 58 -6.84 -7.35 9.05
CA ALA A 58 -6.10 -6.88 10.21
C ALA A 58 -6.94 -6.96 11.50
N ALA A 59 -8.19 -6.50 11.45
CA ALA A 59 -9.12 -6.58 12.57
C ALA A 59 -9.37 -8.02 12.99
N ARG A 60 -9.59 -8.92 12.04
CA ARG A 60 -9.81 -10.34 12.31
C ARG A 60 -8.60 -11.00 12.96
N LEU A 61 -7.41 -10.62 12.56
CA LEU A 61 -6.16 -11.16 13.10
C LEU A 61 -5.71 -10.49 14.42
N GLY A 62 -6.39 -9.40 14.81
CA GLY A 62 -6.00 -8.62 15.98
C GLY A 62 -4.72 -7.78 15.77
N VAL A 63 -4.35 -7.49 14.54
CA VAL A 63 -3.20 -6.65 14.24
C VAL A 63 -3.60 -5.19 14.34
N SER A 64 -3.01 -4.44 15.26
CA SER A 64 -3.25 -3.02 15.46
C SER A 64 -2.06 -2.20 15.00
N GLY A 65 -2.33 -1.18 14.16
CA GLY A 65 -1.32 -0.23 13.76
C GLY A 65 -1.09 0.87 14.80
N THR A 66 -0.03 1.63 14.62
CA THR A 66 0.22 2.83 15.41
C THR A 66 -0.60 3.98 14.85
N ILE A 67 -1.30 4.69 15.71
CA ILE A 67 -2.12 5.83 15.30
C ILE A 67 -1.22 7.02 14.99
N GLY A 68 -1.42 7.60 13.81
CA GLY A 68 -0.76 8.83 13.38
C GLY A 68 -1.78 9.76 12.72
N ARG A 69 -1.31 10.88 12.21
CA ARG A 69 -2.17 11.85 11.53
C ARG A 69 -1.66 12.11 10.11
N ILE A 70 -2.58 12.25 9.18
CA ILE A 70 -2.27 12.59 7.79
C ILE A 70 -3.18 13.72 7.32
N HIS A 71 -2.71 14.46 6.33
CA HIS A 71 -3.57 15.38 5.59
C HIS A 71 -4.49 14.60 4.65
N ALA A 72 -5.79 14.89 4.77
CA ALA A 72 -6.80 14.35 3.87
C ALA A 72 -7.65 15.53 3.38
N GLY A 73 -7.23 16.11 2.25
CA GLY A 73 -7.79 17.37 1.78
C GLY A 73 -7.39 18.52 2.71
N ARG A 74 -8.38 19.27 3.22
CA ARG A 74 -8.16 20.41 4.11
C ARG A 74 -8.05 20.03 5.59
N ARG A 75 -8.27 18.77 5.95
CA ARG A 75 -8.30 18.33 7.34
C ARG A 75 -7.20 17.34 7.62
N MET A 76 -6.72 17.35 8.85
CA MET A 76 -5.91 16.28 9.39
C MET A 76 -6.84 15.16 9.86
N ARG A 77 -6.50 13.92 9.51
CA ARG A 77 -7.23 12.73 9.94
C ARG A 77 -6.29 11.76 10.64
N ASP A 78 -6.84 11.04 11.59
CA ASP A 78 -6.12 9.93 12.19
C ASP A 78 -5.97 8.80 11.18
N CYS A 79 -4.81 8.16 11.19
CA CYS A 79 -4.54 7.00 10.35
C CYS A 79 -3.77 5.96 11.14
N ALA A 80 -4.00 4.70 10.84
CA ALA A 80 -3.21 3.61 11.38
C ALA A 80 -2.01 3.37 10.47
N ARG A 81 -0.81 3.29 11.05
CA ARG A 81 0.42 2.94 10.36
C ARG A 81 0.90 1.58 10.83
N TYR A 82 1.31 0.76 9.88
CA TYR A 82 1.74 -0.61 10.12
C TYR A 82 3.20 -0.78 9.72
N THR A 83 3.94 -1.57 10.50
CA THR A 83 5.30 -1.97 10.12
C THR A 83 5.25 -2.97 8.97
N PRO A 84 6.35 -3.13 8.20
CA PRO A 84 6.40 -4.17 7.15
C PRO A 84 6.07 -5.57 7.69
N GLN A 85 6.49 -5.89 8.91
CA GLN A 85 6.21 -7.17 9.55
C GLN A 85 4.71 -7.38 9.81
N GLN A 86 4.03 -6.34 10.30
CA GLN A 86 2.59 -6.38 10.51
C GLN A 86 1.83 -6.56 9.20
N VAL A 87 2.24 -5.84 8.16
CA VAL A 87 1.63 -5.96 6.82
C VAL A 87 1.87 -7.34 6.23
N ALA A 88 3.04 -7.93 6.45
CA ALA A 88 3.33 -9.30 5.99
C ALA A 88 2.38 -10.31 6.61
N VAL A 89 2.11 -10.21 7.91
CA VAL A 89 1.14 -11.07 8.61
C VAL A 89 -0.26 -10.92 8.03
N ILE A 90 -0.69 -9.68 7.78
CA ILE A 90 -2.00 -9.39 7.17
C ILE A 90 -2.06 -9.99 5.76
N ALA A 91 -1.02 -9.82 4.97
CA ALA A 91 -0.96 -10.28 3.58
C ALA A 91 -1.02 -11.81 3.46
N LEU A 92 -0.46 -12.54 4.41
CA LEU A 92 -0.54 -14.00 4.44
C LEU A 92 -1.97 -14.52 4.54
N SER A 93 -2.85 -13.79 5.20
CA SER A 93 -4.27 -14.14 5.36
C SER A 93 -5.17 -13.49 4.31
N TYR A 94 -4.62 -12.60 3.48
CA TYR A 94 -5.34 -11.91 2.43
C TYR A 94 -5.28 -12.72 1.14
N LYS A 95 -6.46 -13.11 0.63
CA LYS A 95 -6.58 -13.94 -0.58
C LYS A 95 -7.46 -13.25 -1.61
N PRO A 96 -6.95 -12.27 -2.37
CA PRO A 96 -7.73 -11.57 -3.37
C PRO A 96 -7.97 -12.43 -4.61
N ARG A 97 -9.02 -12.09 -5.36
CA ARG A 97 -9.34 -12.78 -6.62
C ARG A 97 -8.56 -12.21 -7.80
N LYS A 98 -8.31 -10.90 -7.82
CA LYS A 98 -7.61 -10.26 -8.94
C LYS A 98 -6.13 -10.67 -8.97
N PRO A 99 -5.60 -11.09 -10.15
CA PRO A 99 -4.19 -11.49 -10.25
C PRO A 99 -3.20 -10.42 -9.82
N ALA A 100 -3.45 -9.15 -10.16
CA ALA A 100 -2.60 -8.03 -9.76
C ALA A 100 -2.52 -7.90 -8.23
N TYR A 101 -3.62 -8.09 -7.53
CA TYR A 101 -3.68 -8.03 -6.08
C TYR A 101 -3.01 -9.24 -5.43
N ARG A 102 -3.09 -10.42 -6.05
CA ARG A 102 -2.38 -11.63 -5.59
C ARG A 102 -0.87 -11.41 -5.62
N ILE A 103 -0.36 -10.81 -6.68
CA ILE A 103 1.07 -10.50 -6.81
C ILE A 103 1.50 -9.53 -5.71
N VAL A 104 0.74 -8.47 -5.49
CA VAL A 104 1.03 -7.49 -4.43
C VAL A 104 0.97 -8.13 -3.06
N ALA A 105 -0.04 -8.95 -2.77
CA ALA A 105 -0.15 -9.65 -1.50
C ALA A 105 1.05 -10.56 -1.25
N ALA A 106 1.50 -11.31 -2.26
CA ALA A 106 2.69 -12.15 -2.17
C ALA A 106 3.95 -11.34 -1.89
N ARG A 107 4.13 -10.19 -2.54
CA ARG A 107 5.26 -9.29 -2.31
C ARG A 107 5.24 -8.69 -0.91
N LEU A 108 4.08 -8.29 -0.42
CA LEU A 108 3.93 -7.78 0.95
C LEU A 108 4.28 -8.84 1.99
N ALA A 109 3.88 -10.09 1.77
CA ALA A 109 4.20 -11.20 2.66
C ALA A 109 5.71 -11.48 2.72
N LEU A 110 6.43 -11.23 1.62
CA LEU A 110 7.89 -11.44 1.54
C LEU A 110 8.72 -10.24 1.97
N ALA A 111 8.13 -9.06 2.06
CA ALA A 111 8.85 -7.81 2.33
C ALA A 111 9.20 -7.57 3.80
N ALA A 112 8.85 -8.49 4.68
CA ALA A 112 9.12 -8.39 6.12
C ALA A 112 10.57 -8.71 6.47
#